data_85c6e3e9f343548635e6b3adac765cde
#
_entry.id   85c6e3e9f343548635e6b3adac765cde
#
_cell.length_a   1.000
_cell.length_b   1.000
_cell.length_c   1.000
_cell.angle_alpha   90.00
_cell.angle_beta   90.00
_cell.angle_gamma   90.00
#
_symmetry.space_group_name_H-M   'P 1'
#
loop_
_entity.id
_entity.type
_entity.pdbx_description
1 polymer ?
#
loop_
_entity_poly.entity_id
_entity_poly.type
_entity_poly.pdbx_seq_one_letter_code
_entity_poly.pdbx_strand_id
1 'polypeptide(L)'
;MLLRPRQLLLLLLLPAAAFALRALPSSLPRCVAPCRSGRVSLEAVETSGEGKLNRKVKAYRKTRGIRPGEKALSRTARQQGKAAPLREIQKLYVTGGDCRGRKIRTPDVFLRPMMSRVREALFSILYPSNCVRDSGQHLDLFAGAGTVGIEALSRGMGKATFVDFSPTCTQTIRDNLETLGLTERGRVLQASCLDVLRRPESFGLTEPFTLVTMTPPYEEVIYAELMDALATSPLLAEDTMLVIEYPVELGLLPPAFADGRFVGIRNRRYGRTVLAIYVRSPSGKLDLTPYSEEFVSLSKK
;
A
#
# COMPACT_ATOMS: atom_id res chain seq x y z
N MET A 1 -11.52 -68.06 -10.54
CA MET A 1 -10.41 -68.88 -11.05
C MET A 1 -9.23 -67.95 -11.11
N LEU A 2 -8.42 -67.80 -10.00
CA LEU A 2 -7.07 -68.38 -9.92
C LEU A 2 -6.11 -67.69 -10.94
N LEU A 3 -5.01 -67.07 -10.69
CA LEU A 3 -4.02 -67.04 -9.62
C LEU A 3 -3.01 -65.92 -9.94
N ARG A 4 -2.48 -65.27 -8.91
CA ARG A 4 -1.16 -64.65 -8.84
C ARG A 4 -0.02 -65.66 -9.07
N PRO A 5 1.30 -65.34 -9.01
CA PRO A 5 2.05 -64.22 -8.50
C PRO A 5 3.50 -64.00 -9.03
N ARG A 6 4.24 -63.03 -8.43
CA ARG A 6 5.68 -63.04 -8.06
C ARG A 6 6.72 -62.90 -9.19
N GLN A 7 7.79 -62.25 -9.08
CA GLN A 7 8.88 -61.87 -8.15
C GLN A 7 9.99 -61.24 -9.04
N LEU A 8 10.92 -60.52 -8.77
CA LEU A 8 11.91 -60.23 -7.74
C LEU A 8 12.98 -59.31 -8.35
N LEU A 9 13.34 -58.23 -7.65
CA LEU A 9 14.69 -57.82 -7.26
C LEU A 9 15.87 -58.17 -8.17
N LEU A 10 16.59 -57.11 -8.69
CA LEU A 10 18.05 -57.10 -8.69
C LEU A 10 18.62 -55.70 -8.64
N LEU A 11 19.33 -55.39 -7.56
CA LEU A 11 20.34 -54.36 -7.42
C LEU A 11 21.52 -54.69 -8.35
N LEU A 12 22.21 -53.65 -8.89
CA LEU A 12 23.67 -53.62 -8.97
C LEU A 12 24.17 -52.29 -9.59
N LEU A 13 24.80 -51.46 -8.75
CA LEU A 13 26.14 -50.87 -8.91
C LEU A 13 26.48 -50.07 -10.19
N LEU A 14 26.83 -48.82 -9.88
CA LEU A 14 27.62 -47.80 -10.54
C LEU A 14 28.74 -48.25 -11.53
N PRO A 15 29.23 -47.37 -12.46
CA PRO A 15 30.25 -46.43 -12.04
C PRO A 15 30.15 -44.99 -12.65
N ALA A 16 30.86 -44.09 -11.97
CA ALA A 16 31.17 -42.74 -12.34
C ALA A 16 31.87 -42.63 -13.71
N ALA A 17 31.44 -41.69 -14.53
CA ALA A 17 32.27 -41.16 -15.64
C ALA A 17 32.17 -39.65 -15.66
N ALA A 18 33.29 -39.02 -15.39
CA ALA A 18 33.56 -37.61 -15.57
C ALA A 18 33.40 -37.22 -17.03
N PHE A 19 32.73 -36.10 -17.32
CA PHE A 19 32.87 -35.42 -18.59
C PHE A 19 32.75 -33.90 -18.43
N ALA A 20 33.94 -33.33 -18.62
CA ALA A 20 34.24 -32.07 -19.30
C ALA A 20 33.48 -30.79 -18.98
N LEU A 21 34.14 -29.93 -18.21
CA LEU A 21 34.01 -28.48 -18.28
C LEU A 21 34.11 -28.02 -19.75
N ARG A 22 32.99 -27.51 -20.28
CA ARG A 22 33.03 -26.64 -21.46
C ARG A 22 32.90 -25.20 -20.99
N ALA A 23 33.99 -24.47 -21.14
CA ALA A 23 34.11 -23.04 -20.90
C ALA A 23 33.05 -22.26 -21.69
N LEU A 24 32.24 -21.48 -21.02
CA LEU A 24 31.42 -20.41 -21.60
C LEU A 24 32.24 -19.12 -21.67
N PRO A 25 32.06 -18.30 -22.72
CA PRO A 25 32.88 -17.14 -22.95
C PRO A 25 32.64 -16.03 -21.92
N SER A 26 33.71 -15.47 -21.42
CA SER A 26 33.82 -14.30 -20.57
C SER A 26 33.43 -13.04 -21.34
N SER A 27 32.18 -12.56 -21.18
CA SER A 27 31.84 -11.17 -21.44
C SER A 27 30.57 -10.78 -20.71
N LEU A 28 30.67 -10.69 -19.39
CA LEU A 28 29.74 -9.87 -18.60
C LEU A 28 30.52 -8.59 -18.21
N PRO A 29 29.93 -7.41 -18.36
CA PRO A 29 30.57 -6.19 -17.88
C PRO A 29 30.72 -6.29 -16.35
N ARG A 30 31.91 -6.10 -15.88
CA ARG A 30 32.24 -6.01 -14.46
C ARG A 30 31.40 -4.90 -13.84
N CYS A 31 30.45 -5.28 -13.05
CA CYS A 31 29.81 -4.37 -12.12
C CYS A 31 30.87 -3.75 -11.22
N VAL A 32 30.82 -2.46 -11.16
CA VAL A 32 31.53 -1.49 -10.36
C VAL A 32 31.71 -2.00 -8.93
N ALA A 33 32.88 -1.69 -8.37
CA ALA A 33 33.36 -2.01 -7.03
C ALA A 33 32.29 -1.87 -5.92
N PRO A 34 32.40 -2.66 -4.84
CA PRO A 34 31.49 -2.57 -3.72
C PRO A 34 31.59 -1.16 -3.14
N CYS A 35 30.47 -0.46 -3.17
CA CYS A 35 30.31 0.78 -2.43
C CYS A 35 30.58 0.44 -0.97
N ARG A 36 31.64 1.01 -0.42
CA ARG A 36 31.99 0.88 1.01
C ARG A 36 30.72 1.11 1.81
N SER A 37 30.49 0.20 2.73
CA SER A 37 29.46 0.22 3.75
C SER A 37 29.36 1.60 4.43
N GLY A 38 28.65 2.52 3.82
CA GLY A 38 28.06 3.63 4.50
C GLY A 38 26.74 3.09 5.08
N ARG A 39 26.71 2.78 6.36
CA ARG A 39 25.45 2.76 7.09
C ARG A 39 24.84 4.13 6.86
N VAL A 40 23.88 4.21 5.95
CA VAL A 40 22.89 5.30 5.96
C VAL A 40 22.04 4.96 7.17
N SER A 41 22.45 5.50 8.32
CA SER A 41 21.70 5.36 9.55
C SER A 41 20.32 5.97 9.26
N LEU A 42 19.28 5.27 9.61
CA LEU A 42 17.89 5.78 9.65
C LEU A 42 17.81 7.13 10.39
N GLU A 43 18.73 7.40 11.31
CA GLU A 43 18.93 8.68 12.00
C GLU A 43 19.08 9.91 11.06
N ALA A 44 19.71 9.76 9.89
CA ALA A 44 19.87 10.88 8.95
C ALA A 44 18.55 11.28 8.25
N VAL A 45 17.59 10.34 8.12
CA VAL A 45 16.24 10.63 7.63
C VAL A 45 15.37 11.21 8.75
N GLU A 46 15.57 10.75 10.00
CA GLU A 46 14.79 11.18 11.15
C GLU A 46 15.05 12.65 11.54
N THR A 47 16.29 13.11 11.54
CA THR A 47 16.61 14.43 12.12
C THR A 47 16.33 15.61 11.19
N SER A 48 16.39 15.46 9.86
CA SER A 48 16.17 16.58 8.93
C SER A 48 14.75 16.70 8.38
N GLY A 49 14.03 15.57 8.24
CA GLY A 49 12.69 15.54 7.66
C GLY A 49 11.56 15.76 8.67
N GLU A 50 11.60 15.06 9.80
CA GLU A 50 10.54 15.15 10.82
C GLU A 50 10.43 16.52 11.50
N GLY A 51 11.55 17.10 11.86
CA GLY A 51 11.55 18.44 12.48
C GLY A 51 11.01 19.53 11.55
N LYS A 52 11.21 19.40 10.23
CA LYS A 52 10.68 20.33 9.22
C LYS A 52 9.21 20.04 8.92
N LEU A 53 8.82 18.78 8.84
CA LEU A 53 7.43 18.38 8.60
C LEU A 53 6.55 18.76 9.79
N ASN A 54 6.95 18.43 11.03
CA ASN A 54 6.21 18.79 12.23
C ASN A 54 6.07 20.31 12.41
N ARG A 55 7.10 21.11 12.07
CA ARG A 55 7.00 22.57 12.08
C ARG A 55 6.04 23.09 11.00
N LYS A 56 6.10 22.57 9.78
CA LYS A 56 5.18 22.95 8.68
C LYS A 56 3.74 22.54 8.99
N VAL A 57 3.53 21.36 9.56
CA VAL A 57 2.22 20.86 10.00
C VAL A 57 1.65 21.73 11.13
N LYS A 58 2.45 22.06 12.16
CA LYS A 58 2.05 22.99 13.23
C LYS A 58 1.72 24.39 12.68
N ALA A 59 2.52 24.91 11.75
CA ALA A 59 2.26 26.19 11.09
C ALA A 59 0.97 26.15 10.25
N TYR A 60 0.74 25.08 9.50
CA TYR A 60 -0.49 24.87 8.72
C TYR A 60 -1.73 24.77 9.62
N ARG A 61 -1.66 24.03 10.73
CA ARG A 61 -2.73 23.95 11.74
C ARG A 61 -3.01 25.32 12.36
N LYS A 62 -1.95 26.07 12.72
CA LYS A 62 -2.08 27.40 13.30
C LYS A 62 -2.73 28.39 12.33
N THR A 63 -2.37 28.34 11.03
CA THR A 63 -2.94 29.22 9.99
C THR A 63 -4.37 28.85 9.61
N ARG A 64 -4.76 27.60 9.74
CA ARG A 64 -6.13 27.12 9.44
C ARG A 64 -7.01 26.99 10.67
N GLY A 65 -6.44 26.96 11.89
CA GLY A 65 -7.18 26.86 13.16
C GLY A 65 -8.10 25.64 13.25
N ILE A 66 -7.73 24.52 12.61
CA ILE A 66 -8.49 23.27 12.58
C ILE A 66 -7.96 22.38 13.70
N ARG A 67 -8.83 21.89 14.56
CA ARG A 67 -8.51 20.84 15.54
C ARG A 67 -8.81 19.45 14.95
N PRO A 68 -8.12 18.37 15.40
CA PRO A 68 -8.46 17.02 15.01
C PRO A 68 -9.95 16.73 15.30
N GLY A 69 -10.68 16.23 14.30
CA GLY A 69 -12.13 15.97 14.41
C GLY A 69 -13.06 17.19 14.24
N GLU A 70 -12.53 18.38 14.03
CA GLU A 70 -13.36 19.58 13.78
C GLU A 70 -13.76 19.68 12.30
N LYS A 71 -15.03 20.05 12.05
CA LYS A 71 -15.52 20.35 10.69
C LYS A 71 -14.75 21.54 10.09
N ALA A 72 -14.14 21.36 8.92
CA ALA A 72 -13.41 22.43 8.27
C ALA A 72 -14.37 23.53 7.77
N LEU A 73 -14.28 24.72 8.34
CA LEU A 73 -15.00 25.90 7.86
C LEU A 73 -14.29 26.53 6.65
N SER A 74 -15.04 26.99 5.65
CA SER A 74 -14.46 27.73 4.53
C SER A 74 -13.83 29.05 5.02
N ARG A 75 -12.84 29.57 4.26
CA ARG A 75 -12.23 30.88 4.58
C ARG A 75 -13.27 32.00 4.72
N THR A 76 -14.25 31.99 3.83
CA THR A 76 -15.33 32.97 3.77
C THR A 76 -16.28 32.89 4.97
N ALA A 77 -16.61 31.67 5.41
CA ALA A 77 -17.46 31.46 6.57
C ALA A 77 -16.78 31.82 7.89
N ARG A 78 -15.45 31.67 8.00
CA ARG A 78 -14.65 32.18 9.14
C ARG A 78 -14.65 33.67 9.25
N GLN A 79 -14.52 34.36 8.12
CA GLN A 79 -14.55 35.84 8.10
C GLN A 79 -15.94 36.41 8.42
N GLN A 80 -17.00 35.66 8.15
CA GLN A 80 -18.39 36.10 8.36
C GLN A 80 -19.06 35.52 9.61
N GLY A 81 -18.34 34.69 10.42
CA GLY A 81 -18.92 34.06 11.61
C GLY A 81 -20.03 33.05 11.30
N LYS A 82 -20.26 32.72 10.04
CA LYS A 82 -21.27 31.76 9.60
C LYS A 82 -20.66 30.35 9.47
N ALA A 83 -21.39 29.33 9.94
CA ALA A 83 -21.04 27.94 9.62
C ALA A 83 -21.00 27.80 8.08
N ALA A 84 -19.85 27.39 7.53
CA ALA A 84 -19.77 27.12 6.11
C ALA A 84 -20.76 26.03 5.76
N PRO A 85 -21.46 26.12 4.61
CA PRO A 85 -22.09 24.95 4.06
C PRO A 85 -21.01 23.88 3.94
N LEU A 86 -21.35 22.65 4.36
CA LEU A 86 -20.52 21.47 4.20
C LEU A 86 -19.95 21.52 2.78
N ARG A 87 -18.62 21.46 2.65
CA ARG A 87 -17.94 21.44 1.36
C ARG A 87 -18.69 20.43 0.51
N GLU A 88 -19.09 20.82 -0.68
CA GLU A 88 -19.81 19.99 -1.64
C GLU A 88 -19.31 18.56 -1.53
N ILE A 89 -20.19 17.65 -1.08
CA ILE A 89 -19.80 16.26 -0.79
C ILE A 89 -19.25 15.72 -2.09
N GLN A 90 -17.96 15.45 -2.10
CA GLN A 90 -17.30 14.95 -3.31
C GLN A 90 -18.02 13.69 -3.75
N LYS A 91 -18.67 13.73 -4.90
CA LYS A 91 -19.36 12.57 -5.45
C LYS A 91 -18.32 11.53 -5.81
N LEU A 92 -18.20 10.50 -4.98
CA LEU A 92 -17.28 9.39 -5.20
C LEU A 92 -18.01 8.27 -5.96
N TYR A 93 -17.32 7.73 -6.95
CA TYR A 93 -17.79 6.61 -7.75
C TYR A 93 -16.70 5.55 -7.87
N VAL A 94 -17.11 4.30 -8.02
CA VAL A 94 -16.23 3.21 -8.43
C VAL A 94 -15.81 3.45 -9.88
N THR A 95 -14.52 3.37 -10.19
CA THR A 95 -13.99 3.76 -11.50
C THR A 95 -13.81 2.58 -12.45
N GLY A 96 -13.69 1.35 -11.94
CA GLY A 96 -13.51 0.15 -12.76
C GLY A 96 -14.11 -1.11 -12.14
N GLY A 97 -14.13 -2.20 -12.90
CA GLY A 97 -14.66 -3.49 -12.49
C GLY A 97 -16.19 -3.57 -12.46
N ASP A 98 -16.72 -4.57 -11.77
CA ASP A 98 -18.16 -4.93 -11.78
C ASP A 98 -19.08 -3.85 -11.20
N CYS A 99 -18.57 -3.06 -10.25
CA CYS A 99 -19.32 -1.97 -9.65
C CYS A 99 -19.05 -0.60 -10.32
N ARG A 100 -18.44 -0.55 -11.50
CA ARG A 100 -18.10 0.70 -12.20
C ARG A 100 -19.29 1.63 -12.30
N GLY A 101 -19.07 2.92 -11.99
CA GLY A 101 -20.08 3.98 -12.04
C GLY A 101 -21.00 4.02 -10.83
N ARG A 102 -20.99 3.03 -9.96
CA ARG A 102 -21.80 3.03 -8.73
C ARG A 102 -21.23 4.03 -7.71
N LYS A 103 -22.14 4.72 -7.03
CA LYS A 103 -21.81 5.77 -6.07
C LYS A 103 -21.30 5.18 -4.76
N ILE A 104 -20.26 5.81 -4.18
CA ILE A 104 -19.73 5.54 -2.85
C ILE A 104 -20.16 6.70 -1.93
N ARG A 105 -20.75 6.38 -0.78
CA ARG A 105 -21.08 7.36 0.25
C ARG A 105 -19.82 7.83 0.95
N THR A 106 -19.77 9.10 1.34
CA THR A 106 -18.71 9.68 2.16
C THR A 106 -19.19 9.86 3.58
N PRO A 107 -18.36 9.58 4.61
CA PRO A 107 -18.72 9.85 6.00
C PRO A 107 -18.81 11.35 6.27
N ASP A 108 -19.64 11.74 7.24
CA ASP A 108 -19.78 13.15 7.66
C ASP A 108 -18.63 13.56 8.61
N VAL A 109 -17.40 13.36 8.14
CA VAL A 109 -16.17 13.78 8.81
C VAL A 109 -15.25 14.44 7.80
N PHE A 110 -14.28 15.23 8.28
CA PHE A 110 -13.26 15.77 7.40
C PHE A 110 -12.38 14.63 6.87
N LEU A 111 -12.58 14.31 5.61
CA LEU A 111 -11.88 13.25 4.89
C LEU A 111 -11.38 13.77 3.56
N ARG A 112 -10.20 13.31 3.15
CA ARG A 112 -9.67 13.53 1.80
C ARG A 112 -9.51 12.18 1.11
N PRO A 113 -10.56 11.68 0.44
CA PRO A 113 -10.45 10.42 -0.29
C PRO A 113 -9.49 10.55 -1.48
N MET A 114 -8.85 9.45 -1.85
CA MET A 114 -8.05 9.39 -3.06
C MET A 114 -8.89 9.79 -4.28
N MET A 115 -8.38 10.73 -5.06
CA MET A 115 -9.07 11.22 -6.27
C MET A 115 -9.27 10.09 -7.28
N SER A 116 -10.38 10.07 -8.02
CA SER A 116 -10.72 9.03 -8.99
C SER A 116 -9.59 8.80 -10.01
N ARG A 117 -9.01 9.88 -10.57
CA ARG A 117 -7.88 9.78 -11.51
C ARG A 117 -6.63 9.13 -10.90
N VAL A 118 -6.37 9.39 -9.61
CA VAL A 118 -5.23 8.80 -8.90
C VAL A 118 -5.49 7.32 -8.66
N ARG A 119 -6.72 6.96 -8.29
CA ARG A 119 -7.15 5.58 -8.09
C ARG A 119 -7.12 4.77 -9.40
N GLU A 120 -7.59 5.33 -10.51
CA GLU A 120 -7.46 4.72 -11.85
C GLU A 120 -5.99 4.48 -12.22
N ALA A 121 -5.13 5.48 -12.02
CA ALA A 121 -3.70 5.35 -12.29
C ALA A 121 -3.04 4.28 -11.39
N LEU A 122 -3.41 4.22 -10.10
CA LEU A 122 -2.93 3.20 -9.18
C LEU A 122 -3.25 1.79 -9.71
N PHE A 123 -4.51 1.49 -10.00
CA PHE A 123 -4.89 0.16 -10.47
C PHE A 123 -4.33 -0.18 -11.86
N SER A 124 -4.10 0.83 -12.72
CA SER A 124 -3.39 0.62 -13.99
C SER A 124 -1.92 0.23 -13.78
N ILE A 125 -1.25 0.79 -12.76
CA ILE A 125 0.12 0.42 -12.41
C ILE A 125 0.18 -0.98 -11.79
N LEU A 126 -0.83 -1.33 -10.98
CA LEU A 126 -0.90 -2.64 -10.32
C LEU A 126 -1.28 -3.78 -11.28
N TYR A 127 -1.91 -3.48 -12.41
CA TYR A 127 -2.44 -4.48 -13.33
C TYR A 127 -1.40 -5.52 -13.79
N PRO A 128 -0.17 -5.15 -14.21
CA PRO A 128 0.83 -6.13 -14.66
C PRO A 128 1.28 -7.09 -13.56
N SER A 129 1.22 -6.68 -12.28
CA SER A 129 1.65 -7.52 -11.16
C SER A 129 0.68 -8.66 -10.85
N ASN A 130 -0.53 -8.63 -11.41
CA ASN A 130 -1.59 -9.58 -11.10
C ASN A 130 -1.88 -9.72 -9.59
N CYS A 131 -1.59 -8.68 -8.80
CA CYS A 131 -1.88 -8.70 -7.36
C CYS A 131 -3.37 -8.58 -7.06
N VAL A 132 -4.14 -8.00 -7.98
CA VAL A 132 -5.61 -7.93 -7.91
C VAL A 132 -6.18 -9.14 -8.64
N ARG A 133 -6.54 -10.17 -7.88
CA ARG A 133 -7.07 -11.44 -8.37
C ARG A 133 -8.03 -12.06 -7.35
N ASP A 134 -8.84 -13.01 -7.77
CA ASP A 134 -9.86 -13.66 -6.92
C ASP A 134 -9.27 -14.37 -5.68
N SER A 135 -8.08 -14.96 -5.79
CA SER A 135 -7.36 -15.53 -4.64
C SER A 135 -6.62 -14.49 -3.80
N GLY A 136 -6.63 -13.21 -4.20
CA GLY A 136 -5.90 -12.14 -3.53
C GLY A 136 -6.62 -11.58 -2.32
N GLN A 137 -5.84 -11.05 -1.38
CA GLN A 137 -6.32 -10.35 -0.19
C GLN A 137 -5.74 -8.95 -0.14
N HIS A 138 -6.59 -7.95 0.08
CA HIS A 138 -6.22 -6.56 0.20
C HIS A 138 -6.39 -6.06 1.64
N LEU A 139 -5.40 -5.35 2.17
CA LEU A 139 -5.46 -4.60 3.41
C LEU A 139 -5.48 -3.11 3.11
N ASP A 140 -6.58 -2.44 3.39
CA ASP A 140 -6.77 -0.99 3.18
C ASP A 140 -6.64 -0.26 4.52
N LEU A 141 -5.48 0.32 4.77
CA LEU A 141 -5.15 1.05 5.99
C LEU A 141 -5.52 2.53 5.84
N PHE A 142 -6.13 3.11 6.87
CA PHE A 142 -6.73 4.45 6.84
C PHE A 142 -7.83 4.56 5.78
N ALA A 143 -8.72 3.55 5.78
CA ALA A 143 -9.63 3.30 4.67
C ALA A 143 -10.66 4.41 4.42
N GLY A 144 -10.98 5.25 5.41
CA GLY A 144 -11.89 6.39 5.28
C GLY A 144 -13.29 5.98 4.78
N ALA A 145 -13.62 6.30 3.53
CA ALA A 145 -14.86 5.88 2.87
C ALA A 145 -14.75 4.49 2.21
N GLY A 146 -13.59 3.81 2.29
CA GLY A 146 -13.33 2.52 1.69
C GLY A 146 -13.09 2.55 0.19
N THR A 147 -12.76 3.71 -0.38
CA THR A 147 -12.73 3.88 -1.84
C THR A 147 -11.71 3.00 -2.55
N VAL A 148 -10.54 2.75 -1.93
CA VAL A 148 -9.48 1.95 -2.55
C VAL A 148 -9.79 0.47 -2.42
N GLY A 149 -10.21 0.00 -1.25
CA GLY A 149 -10.59 -1.39 -1.04
C GLY A 149 -11.83 -1.81 -1.84
N ILE A 150 -12.85 -0.94 -1.93
CA ILE A 150 -14.03 -1.16 -2.77
C ILE A 150 -13.64 -1.23 -4.26
N GLU A 151 -12.75 -0.36 -4.70
CA GLU A 151 -12.22 -0.41 -6.08
C GLU A 151 -11.49 -1.72 -6.36
N ALA A 152 -10.66 -2.20 -5.40
CA ALA A 152 -9.97 -3.49 -5.50
C ALA A 152 -10.96 -4.65 -5.63
N LEU A 153 -11.98 -4.70 -4.76
CA LEU A 153 -13.06 -5.70 -4.82
C LEU A 153 -13.80 -5.67 -6.14
N SER A 154 -14.14 -4.47 -6.63
CA SER A 154 -14.83 -4.28 -7.91
C SER A 154 -14.00 -4.77 -9.09
N ARG A 155 -12.67 -4.70 -9.00
CA ARG A 155 -11.72 -5.14 -10.05
C ARG A 155 -11.30 -6.60 -9.92
N GLY A 156 -11.96 -7.39 -9.05
CA GLY A 156 -11.72 -8.82 -8.94
C GLY A 156 -10.80 -9.25 -7.80
N MET A 157 -10.47 -8.37 -6.84
CA MET A 157 -9.81 -8.79 -5.60
C MET A 157 -10.75 -9.71 -4.81
N GLY A 158 -10.28 -10.86 -4.35
CA GLY A 158 -11.13 -11.84 -3.65
C GLY A 158 -11.69 -11.31 -2.35
N LYS A 159 -10.84 -10.74 -1.49
CA LYS A 159 -11.24 -10.18 -0.19
C LYS A 159 -10.54 -8.86 0.08
N ALA A 160 -11.19 -7.99 0.86
CA ALA A 160 -10.58 -6.77 1.37
C ALA A 160 -10.86 -6.60 2.86
N THR A 161 -9.83 -6.25 3.63
CA THR A 161 -9.94 -5.84 5.03
C THR A 161 -9.69 -4.35 5.12
N PHE A 162 -10.67 -3.64 5.63
CA PHE A 162 -10.65 -2.19 5.80
C PHE A 162 -10.34 -1.86 7.25
N VAL A 163 -9.36 -1.00 7.49
CA VAL A 163 -8.98 -0.56 8.83
C VAL A 163 -9.09 0.95 8.93
N ASP A 164 -9.90 1.42 9.85
CA ASP A 164 -10.01 2.83 10.20
C ASP A 164 -10.34 2.95 11.70
N PHE A 165 -9.80 3.97 12.37
CA PHE A 165 -10.08 4.16 13.79
C PHE A 165 -11.43 4.86 14.04
N SER A 166 -11.95 5.59 13.04
CA SER A 166 -13.18 6.36 13.13
C SER A 166 -14.41 5.45 13.03
N PRO A 167 -15.31 5.45 14.03
CA PRO A 167 -16.56 4.69 13.94
C PRO A 167 -17.46 5.16 12.79
N THR A 168 -17.43 6.45 12.46
CA THR A 168 -18.21 7.01 11.33
C THR A 168 -17.66 6.49 9.99
N CYS A 169 -16.34 6.39 9.84
CA CYS A 169 -15.72 5.83 8.63
C CYS A 169 -16.07 4.34 8.50
N THR A 170 -15.86 3.56 9.56
CA THR A 170 -16.12 2.10 9.52
C THR A 170 -17.59 1.79 9.26
N GLN A 171 -18.53 2.56 9.83
CA GLN A 171 -19.95 2.40 9.51
C GLN A 171 -20.22 2.73 8.04
N THR A 172 -19.69 3.85 7.54
CA THR A 172 -19.85 4.22 6.13
C THR A 172 -19.31 3.16 5.17
N ILE A 173 -18.17 2.51 5.52
CA ILE A 173 -17.63 1.40 4.72
C ILE A 173 -18.60 0.22 4.69
N ARG A 174 -19.19 -0.17 5.84
CA ARG A 174 -20.20 -1.25 5.91
C ARG A 174 -21.40 -0.94 5.02
N ASP A 175 -21.95 0.29 5.14
CA ASP A 175 -23.09 0.74 4.32
C ASP A 175 -22.74 0.73 2.81
N ASN A 176 -21.52 1.10 2.46
CA ASN A 176 -21.05 1.05 1.07
C ASN A 176 -20.93 -0.39 0.57
N LEU A 177 -20.34 -1.30 1.36
CA LEU A 177 -20.23 -2.71 1.00
C LEU A 177 -21.59 -3.36 0.81
N GLU A 178 -22.56 -3.09 1.71
CA GLU A 178 -23.94 -3.56 1.59
C GLU A 178 -24.60 -3.01 0.32
N THR A 179 -24.55 -1.70 0.12
CA THR A 179 -25.14 -1.05 -1.06
C THR A 179 -24.56 -1.61 -2.37
N LEU A 180 -23.29 -2.00 -2.39
CA LEU A 180 -22.62 -2.51 -3.57
C LEU A 180 -22.71 -4.04 -3.72
N GLY A 181 -23.27 -4.76 -2.73
CA GLY A 181 -23.34 -6.22 -2.73
C GLY A 181 -21.99 -6.89 -2.50
N LEU A 182 -21.10 -6.26 -1.72
CA LEU A 182 -19.73 -6.71 -1.48
C LEU A 182 -19.49 -7.17 -0.04
N THR A 183 -20.53 -7.30 0.78
CA THR A 183 -20.45 -7.58 2.22
C THR A 183 -19.66 -8.86 2.53
N GLU A 184 -19.89 -9.94 1.79
CA GLU A 184 -19.23 -11.22 2.01
C GLU A 184 -17.71 -11.21 1.70
N ARG A 185 -17.28 -10.20 0.94
CA ARG A 185 -15.88 -10.04 0.52
C ARG A 185 -15.15 -8.93 1.29
N GLY A 186 -15.88 -8.17 2.11
CA GLY A 186 -15.36 -7.02 2.85
C GLY A 186 -15.38 -7.23 4.36
N ARG A 187 -14.22 -7.19 5.01
CA ARG A 187 -14.09 -7.18 6.48
C ARG A 187 -13.75 -5.78 6.96
N VAL A 188 -14.47 -5.24 7.96
CA VAL A 188 -14.25 -3.89 8.47
C VAL A 188 -13.82 -3.94 9.92
N LEU A 189 -12.64 -3.40 10.22
CA LEU A 189 -12.05 -3.32 11.56
C LEU A 189 -12.01 -1.85 12.00
N GLN A 190 -12.62 -1.58 13.16
CA GLN A 190 -12.46 -0.29 13.84
C GLN A 190 -11.25 -0.39 14.78
N ALA A 191 -10.09 0.05 14.30
CA ALA A 191 -8.83 -0.08 15.02
C ALA A 191 -7.79 0.96 14.57
N SER A 192 -6.75 1.14 15.38
CA SER A 192 -5.54 1.84 14.96
C SER A 192 -4.79 1.00 13.92
N CYS A 193 -4.39 1.62 12.81
CA CYS A 193 -3.59 0.95 11.78
C CYS A 193 -2.24 0.46 12.32
N LEU A 194 -1.61 1.21 13.23
CA LEU A 194 -0.38 0.79 13.91
C LEU A 194 -0.59 -0.45 14.78
N ASP A 195 -1.72 -0.52 15.50
CA ASP A 195 -2.03 -1.68 16.32
C ASP A 195 -2.28 -2.93 15.46
N VAL A 196 -2.99 -2.78 14.35
CA VAL A 196 -3.22 -3.87 13.39
C VAL A 196 -1.91 -4.38 12.79
N LEU A 197 -1.00 -3.49 12.42
CA LEU A 197 0.31 -3.87 11.87
C LEU A 197 1.20 -4.55 12.89
N ARG A 198 1.18 -4.11 14.16
CA ARG A 198 2.06 -4.60 15.23
C ARG A 198 1.55 -5.87 15.91
N ARG A 199 0.24 -6.04 15.99
CA ARG A 199 -0.43 -7.16 16.71
C ARG A 199 -1.60 -7.71 15.90
N PRO A 200 -1.38 -8.17 14.65
CA PRO A 200 -2.46 -8.57 13.74
C PRO A 200 -3.30 -9.74 14.28
N GLU A 201 -2.70 -10.64 15.03
CA GLU A 201 -3.39 -11.78 15.66
C GLU A 201 -4.50 -11.34 16.63
N SER A 202 -4.34 -10.20 17.31
CA SER A 202 -5.37 -9.62 18.18
C SER A 202 -6.62 -9.21 17.40
N PHE A 203 -6.51 -9.07 16.08
CA PHE A 203 -7.58 -8.75 15.16
C PHE A 203 -8.01 -9.94 14.31
N GLY A 204 -7.47 -11.15 14.60
CA GLY A 204 -7.73 -12.37 13.82
C GLY A 204 -7.21 -12.26 12.38
N LEU A 205 -6.08 -11.62 12.19
CA LEU A 205 -5.33 -11.53 10.92
C LEU A 205 -4.07 -12.38 11.07
N THR A 206 -4.06 -13.53 10.42
CA THR A 206 -2.98 -14.53 10.51
C THR A 206 -2.27 -14.76 9.18
N GLU A 207 -2.93 -14.39 8.08
CA GLU A 207 -2.40 -14.59 6.74
C GLU A 207 -1.88 -13.28 6.14
N PRO A 208 -0.82 -13.32 5.36
CA PRO A 208 -0.31 -12.15 4.69
C PRO A 208 -1.23 -11.69 3.54
N PHE A 209 -1.17 -10.42 3.23
CA PHE A 209 -1.94 -9.80 2.16
C PHE A 209 -1.13 -9.73 0.86
N THR A 210 -1.81 -9.85 -0.28
CA THR A 210 -1.19 -9.65 -1.61
C THR A 210 -1.02 -8.18 -1.97
N LEU A 211 -1.91 -7.34 -1.43
CA LEU A 211 -1.89 -5.89 -1.61
C LEU A 211 -2.15 -5.21 -0.26
N VAL A 212 -1.31 -4.26 0.10
CA VAL A 212 -1.52 -3.36 1.24
C VAL A 212 -1.52 -1.94 0.72
N THR A 213 -2.58 -1.19 1.02
CA THR A 213 -2.65 0.24 0.70
C THR A 213 -2.68 1.06 1.99
N MET A 214 -2.00 2.18 1.97
CA MET A 214 -1.88 3.09 3.09
C MET A 214 -2.11 4.53 2.63
N THR A 215 -3.22 5.12 3.07
CA THR A 215 -3.64 6.49 2.71
C THR A 215 -3.80 7.36 3.97
N PRO A 216 -2.73 7.59 4.74
CA PRO A 216 -2.82 8.22 6.03
C PRO A 216 -3.20 9.71 5.93
N PRO A 217 -3.84 10.28 6.96
CA PRO A 217 -4.05 11.72 7.06
C PRO A 217 -2.68 12.42 7.18
N TYR A 218 -2.35 13.31 6.24
CA TYR A 218 -1.02 13.89 6.06
C TYR A 218 -0.46 14.64 7.28
N GLU A 219 -1.32 15.06 8.21
CA GLU A 219 -0.96 15.93 9.32
C GLU A 219 -0.96 15.23 10.69
N GLU A 220 -1.43 13.98 10.76
CA GLU A 220 -1.72 13.30 12.02
C GLU A 220 -0.84 12.07 12.25
N VAL A 221 -0.02 11.70 11.28
CA VAL A 221 0.71 10.43 11.28
C VAL A 221 2.22 10.68 11.22
N ILE A 222 2.96 9.91 12.02
CA ILE A 222 4.41 9.85 11.95
C ILE A 222 4.79 8.74 10.96
N TYR A 223 5.25 9.13 9.78
CA TYR A 223 5.58 8.18 8.71
C TYR A 223 6.69 7.19 9.11
N ALA A 224 7.66 7.60 9.94
CA ALA A 224 8.70 6.70 10.42
C ALA A 224 8.11 5.52 11.19
N GLU A 225 7.19 5.76 12.14
CA GLU A 225 6.53 4.68 12.90
C GLU A 225 5.71 3.75 12.01
N LEU A 226 5.05 4.29 10.97
CA LEU A 226 4.33 3.45 10.02
C LEU A 226 5.27 2.59 9.19
N MET A 227 6.38 3.17 8.70
CA MET A 227 7.37 2.42 7.92
C MET A 227 8.00 1.29 8.74
N ASP A 228 8.31 1.55 10.02
CA ASP A 228 8.83 0.53 10.94
C ASP A 228 7.79 -0.58 11.20
N ALA A 229 6.54 -0.20 11.43
CA ALA A 229 5.47 -1.17 11.63
C ALA A 229 5.24 -2.03 10.37
N LEU A 230 5.25 -1.44 9.17
CA LEU A 230 5.18 -2.18 7.91
C LEU A 230 6.38 -3.12 7.71
N ALA A 231 7.59 -2.66 8.05
CA ALA A 231 8.81 -3.43 7.90
C ALA A 231 8.82 -4.72 8.75
N THR A 232 8.18 -4.68 9.91
CA THR A 232 8.17 -5.78 10.88
C THR A 232 6.88 -6.60 10.87
N SER A 233 5.81 -6.11 10.25
CA SER A 233 4.51 -6.77 10.26
C SER A 233 4.51 -8.11 9.51
N PRO A 234 3.98 -9.18 10.09
CA PRO A 234 3.80 -10.46 9.40
C PRO A 234 2.71 -10.42 8.33
N LEU A 235 1.90 -9.36 8.28
CA LEU A 235 0.87 -9.19 7.26
C LEU A 235 1.41 -8.91 5.86
N LEU A 236 2.71 -8.57 5.76
CA LEU A 236 3.39 -8.40 4.49
C LEU A 236 4.41 -9.54 4.32
N ALA A 237 4.28 -10.33 3.27
CA ALA A 237 5.16 -11.43 2.92
C ALA A 237 5.91 -11.16 1.60
N GLU A 238 6.66 -12.16 1.13
CA GLU A 238 7.27 -12.14 -0.20
C GLU A 238 6.23 -11.79 -1.27
N ASP A 239 6.58 -10.91 -2.20
CA ASP A 239 5.73 -10.41 -3.28
C ASP A 239 4.49 -9.58 -2.84
N THR A 240 4.34 -9.24 -1.56
CA THR A 240 3.30 -8.29 -1.15
C THR A 240 3.55 -6.92 -1.80
N MET A 241 2.54 -6.42 -2.53
CA MET A 241 2.54 -5.06 -3.07
C MET A 241 2.13 -4.07 -1.97
N LEU A 242 2.95 -3.07 -1.74
CA LEU A 242 2.68 -1.99 -0.79
C LEU A 242 2.52 -0.67 -1.53
N VAL A 243 1.39 -0.01 -1.32
CA VAL A 243 1.09 1.32 -1.87
C VAL A 243 1.03 2.33 -0.73
N ILE A 244 1.78 3.40 -0.85
CA ILE A 244 1.81 4.50 0.12
C ILE A 244 1.38 5.79 -0.58
N GLU A 245 0.26 6.37 -0.16
CA GLU A 245 -0.10 7.73 -0.53
C GLU A 245 0.51 8.70 0.48
N TYR A 246 1.22 9.71 -0.01
CA TYR A 246 1.84 10.71 0.85
C TYR A 246 1.86 12.11 0.21
N PRO A 247 2.01 13.18 1.00
CA PRO A 247 2.04 14.54 0.48
C PRO A 247 3.41 14.89 -0.09
N VAL A 248 3.44 15.67 -1.17
CA VAL A 248 4.69 16.15 -1.79
C VAL A 248 5.59 16.92 -0.80
N GLU A 249 5.01 17.50 0.23
CA GLU A 249 5.70 18.22 1.28
C GLU A 249 6.56 17.34 2.20
N LEU A 250 6.30 16.02 2.22
CA LEU A 250 7.14 15.05 2.93
C LEU A 250 8.53 14.91 2.28
N GLY A 251 8.63 15.21 1.00
CA GLY A 251 9.82 14.96 0.20
C GLY A 251 9.72 13.64 -0.56
N LEU A 252 10.85 12.97 -0.75
CA LEU A 252 10.91 11.68 -1.42
C LEU A 252 11.04 10.55 -0.40
N LEU A 253 10.26 9.50 -0.60
CA LEU A 253 10.54 8.24 0.07
C LEU A 253 11.73 7.55 -0.60
N PRO A 254 12.53 6.75 0.13
CA PRO A 254 13.71 6.09 -0.42
C PRO A 254 13.32 5.02 -1.46
N PRO A 255 14.22 4.73 -2.43
CA PRO A 255 13.98 3.69 -3.43
C PRO A 255 13.93 2.26 -2.84
N ALA A 256 14.48 2.08 -1.63
CA ALA A 256 14.36 0.85 -0.86
C ALA A 256 14.43 1.17 0.63
N PHE A 257 13.78 0.37 1.46
CA PHE A 257 13.84 0.49 2.92
C PHE A 257 13.78 -0.88 3.61
N ALA A 258 13.93 -0.91 4.95
CA ALA A 258 13.99 -2.13 5.75
C ALA A 258 15.08 -3.10 5.25
N ASP A 259 16.32 -2.60 5.14
CA ASP A 259 17.49 -3.34 4.65
C ASP A 259 17.29 -3.94 3.25
N GLY A 260 16.59 -3.21 2.38
CA GLY A 260 16.34 -3.62 1.01
C GLY A 260 15.19 -4.62 0.83
N ARG A 261 14.49 -4.98 1.92
CA ARG A 261 13.32 -5.87 1.83
C ARG A 261 12.16 -5.28 1.07
N PHE A 262 12.00 -3.97 1.07
CA PHE A 262 11.04 -3.26 0.23
C PHE A 262 11.76 -2.56 -0.89
N VAL A 263 11.42 -2.93 -2.11
CA VAL A 263 12.00 -2.37 -3.34
C VAL A 263 10.95 -1.51 -4.04
N GLY A 264 11.32 -0.25 -4.31
CA GLY A 264 10.44 0.72 -4.97
C GLY A 264 10.25 0.40 -6.45
N ILE A 265 8.99 0.33 -6.85
CA ILE A 265 8.58 0.05 -8.23
C ILE A 265 8.19 1.34 -8.94
N ARG A 266 7.42 2.21 -8.28
CA ARG A 266 6.95 3.51 -8.82
C ARG A 266 6.90 4.54 -7.71
N ASN A 267 7.14 5.80 -8.08
CA ASN A 267 6.96 6.95 -7.18
C ASN A 267 6.44 8.15 -7.98
N ARG A 268 5.12 8.24 -8.16
CA ARG A 268 4.49 9.17 -9.10
C ARG A 268 3.72 10.27 -8.39
N ARG A 269 3.93 11.50 -8.85
CA ARG A 269 3.26 12.69 -8.34
C ARG A 269 1.97 12.99 -9.10
N TYR A 270 0.90 13.24 -8.34
CA TYR A 270 -0.41 13.68 -8.83
C TYR A 270 -0.82 14.96 -8.08
N GLY A 271 -0.42 16.11 -8.59
CA GLY A 271 -0.62 17.38 -7.91
C GLY A 271 0.16 17.47 -6.61
N ARG A 272 -0.55 17.50 -5.46
CA ARG A 272 0.07 17.48 -4.12
C ARG A 272 0.18 16.08 -3.50
N THR A 273 -0.38 15.09 -4.14
CA THR A 273 -0.33 13.69 -3.74
C THR A 273 0.78 12.97 -4.48
N VAL A 274 1.50 12.09 -3.80
CA VAL A 274 2.46 11.16 -4.39
C VAL A 274 2.03 9.75 -4.04
N LEU A 275 2.12 8.84 -5.02
CA LEU A 275 1.96 7.40 -4.82
C LEU A 275 3.31 6.73 -4.94
N ALA A 276 3.79 6.15 -3.85
CA ALA A 276 4.91 5.23 -3.86
C ALA A 276 4.39 3.79 -3.85
N ILE A 277 4.92 2.96 -4.72
CA ILE A 277 4.58 1.54 -4.83
C ILE A 277 5.85 0.75 -4.63
N TYR A 278 5.81 -0.15 -3.67
CA TYR A 278 6.89 -1.07 -3.33
C TYR A 278 6.44 -2.51 -3.47
N VAL A 279 7.40 -3.41 -3.62
CA VAL A 279 7.20 -4.84 -3.44
C VAL A 279 8.09 -5.33 -2.31
N ARG A 280 7.56 -6.18 -1.43
CA ARG A 280 8.33 -6.79 -0.35
C ARG A 280 9.03 -8.04 -0.86
N SER A 281 10.36 -8.11 -0.67
CA SER A 281 11.20 -9.27 -0.97
C SER A 281 10.85 -9.89 -2.32
N PRO A 282 11.02 -9.15 -3.45
CA PRO A 282 10.56 -9.61 -4.76
C PRO A 282 11.19 -10.94 -5.14
N SER A 283 10.36 -11.95 -5.41
CA SER A 283 10.80 -13.30 -5.83
C SER A 283 11.24 -13.38 -7.28
N GLY A 284 10.97 -12.33 -8.07
CA GLY A 284 11.15 -12.31 -9.52
C GLY A 284 9.99 -12.93 -10.32
N LYS A 285 8.93 -13.40 -9.64
CA LYS A 285 7.74 -13.96 -10.31
C LYS A 285 6.77 -12.88 -10.81
N LEU A 286 6.84 -11.68 -10.21
CA LEU A 286 6.01 -10.55 -10.63
C LEU A 286 6.66 -9.87 -11.84
N ASP A 287 5.87 -9.62 -12.88
CA ASP A 287 6.32 -8.84 -14.04
C ASP A 287 6.33 -7.34 -13.67
N LEU A 288 7.37 -6.93 -12.97
CA LEU A 288 7.56 -5.59 -12.44
C LEU A 288 8.91 -5.04 -12.83
N THR A 289 8.90 -3.90 -13.49
CA THR A 289 10.13 -3.14 -13.77
C THR A 289 10.27 -2.01 -12.76
N PRO A 290 11.29 -2.04 -11.88
CA PRO A 290 11.58 -0.94 -10.97
C PRO A 290 12.00 0.32 -11.74
N TYR A 291 11.44 1.47 -11.35
CA TYR A 291 11.82 2.78 -11.88
C TYR A 291 12.46 3.61 -10.77
N SER A 292 13.71 3.28 -10.44
CA SER A 292 14.46 3.93 -9.34
C SER A 292 14.60 5.45 -9.53
N GLU A 293 14.61 5.93 -10.77
CA GLU A 293 14.65 7.36 -11.09
C GLU A 293 13.46 8.14 -10.53
N GLU A 294 12.28 7.52 -10.44
CA GLU A 294 11.09 8.15 -9.87
C GLU A 294 11.24 8.41 -8.35
N PHE A 295 12.20 7.74 -7.68
CA PHE A 295 12.53 7.93 -6.26
C PHE A 295 13.65 8.95 -6.03
N VAL A 296 14.34 9.38 -7.08
CA VAL A 296 15.37 10.42 -7.00
C VAL A 296 14.81 11.79 -7.38
N SER A 297 13.83 11.83 -8.30
CA SER A 297 13.22 13.06 -8.76
C SER A 297 11.74 12.85 -9.07
N LEU A 298 10.87 13.66 -8.48
CA LEU A 298 9.45 13.72 -8.83
C LEU A 298 9.30 14.53 -10.12
N SER A 299 9.39 13.88 -11.28
CA SER A 299 9.06 14.52 -12.54
C SER A 299 7.59 14.99 -12.53
N LYS A 300 7.36 16.24 -12.89
CA LYS A 300 6.01 16.72 -13.22
C LYS A 300 5.60 16.04 -14.53
N LYS A 301 4.62 15.17 -14.48
CA LYS A 301 3.87 14.76 -15.66
C LYS A 301 2.62 15.57 -15.80
#